data_5761cc4120595840ae5765e74edf5ce2
#
_entry.id   5761cc4120595840ae5765e74edf5ce2
#
_cell.length_a   1.000
_cell.length_b   1.000
_cell.length_c   1.000
_cell.angle_alpha   90.00
_cell.angle_beta   90.00
_cell.angle_gamma   90.00
#
_symmetry.space_group_name_H-M   'P 1'
#
loop_
_entity.id
_entity.type
_entity.pdbx_description
1 polymer ?
#
loop_
_entity_poly.entity_id
_entity_poly.type
_entity_poly.pdbx_seq_one_letter_code
_entity_poly.pdbx_strand_id
1 'polypeptide(L)'
;QTCALPICKDKVCLTFEVDVQGNGQWTVLCSKSIDPKSSSLVTFTPKDKGEWIRISTDKTSVISATFVFAMNEKRTISSAAIFEGITRVNEKPVSEGTLYCLGDNRRCLGILARTSEGEKYYELSGDMKLENKNDIKTVEYIRRNFEINAGEMVVSDGSVLIIDDKERRWRLPLGKNEFTTLTKQNKLRICREVATERDLFNCHGTFYELPAENADGFAKIRPISSHKLRINDYASYRGLLILS
;
A
#
# COMPACT_ATOMS: atom_id res chain seq x y z
N GLN A 1 9.84 -1.48 11.28
CA GLN A 1 8.53 -1.10 11.81
C GLN A 1 7.71 -2.36 12.06
N THR A 2 7.02 -2.41 13.17
CA THR A 2 6.14 -3.52 13.50
C THR A 2 4.75 -2.98 13.79
N CYS A 3 3.75 -3.61 13.20
CA CYS A 3 2.35 -3.34 13.49
C CYS A 3 1.72 -4.56 14.15
N ALA A 4 0.98 -4.37 15.23
CA ALA A 4 0.28 -5.42 15.93
C ALA A 4 -1.19 -5.07 16.08
N LEU A 5 -2.05 -6.07 15.85
CA LEU A 5 -3.50 -5.98 15.99
C LEU A 5 -3.98 -7.04 16.99
N PRO A 6 -4.29 -6.69 18.23
CA PRO A 6 -4.85 -7.64 19.16
C PRO A 6 -6.34 -7.87 18.92
N ILE A 7 -6.73 -9.14 18.81
CA ILE A 7 -8.13 -9.56 18.90
C ILE A 7 -8.36 -10.05 20.34
N CYS A 8 -8.57 -9.13 21.25
CA CYS A 8 -8.92 -9.41 22.63
C CYS A 8 -9.93 -8.36 23.13
N LYS A 9 -10.59 -8.65 24.24
CA LYS A 9 -11.54 -7.71 24.86
C LYS A 9 -10.83 -6.64 25.69
N ASP A 10 -9.60 -6.90 26.11
CA ASP A 10 -8.83 -6.06 27.02
C ASP A 10 -7.56 -5.54 26.35
N LYS A 11 -7.02 -4.47 26.89
CA LYS A 11 -5.72 -3.93 26.55
C LYS A 11 -4.62 -4.97 26.77
N VAL A 12 -3.71 -5.08 25.80
CA VAL A 12 -2.56 -6.02 25.81
C VAL A 12 -1.27 -5.21 25.81
N CYS A 13 -0.33 -5.60 26.66
CA CYS A 13 1.02 -5.06 26.62
C CYS A 13 1.92 -5.99 25.78
N LEU A 14 2.52 -5.44 24.73
CA LEU A 14 3.52 -6.10 23.92
C LEU A 14 4.91 -5.68 24.38
N THR A 15 5.77 -6.65 24.61
CA THR A 15 7.19 -6.41 24.90
C THR A 15 8.01 -6.88 23.69
N PHE A 16 8.83 -5.97 23.18
CA PHE A 16 9.76 -6.22 22.10
C PHE A 16 11.15 -6.46 22.66
N GLU A 17 11.74 -7.57 22.33
CA GLU A 17 13.04 -7.98 22.84
C GLU A 17 13.96 -8.34 21.67
N VAL A 18 15.23 -8.09 21.83
CA VAL A 18 16.29 -8.42 20.86
C VAL A 18 17.31 -9.34 21.48
N ASP A 19 17.74 -10.33 20.73
CA ASP A 19 18.93 -11.11 20.99
C ASP A 19 20.05 -10.62 20.06
N VAL A 20 20.98 -9.91 20.64
CA VAL A 20 22.02 -9.20 19.88
C VAL A 20 23.01 -10.15 19.22
N GLN A 21 23.28 -11.29 19.85
CA GLN A 21 24.33 -12.23 19.43
C GLN A 21 23.78 -13.58 18.92
N GLY A 22 22.47 -13.77 18.95
CA GLY A 22 21.86 -15.05 18.58
C GLY A 22 22.15 -16.19 19.57
N ASN A 23 22.40 -15.86 20.82
CA ASN A 23 22.82 -16.82 21.87
C ASN A 23 21.74 -17.09 22.94
N GLY A 24 20.53 -16.60 22.72
CA GLY A 24 19.41 -16.78 23.64
C GLY A 24 19.34 -15.75 24.76
N GLN A 25 20.22 -14.74 24.77
CA GLN A 25 20.19 -13.65 25.74
C GLN A 25 19.36 -12.48 25.21
N TRP A 26 18.20 -12.31 25.81
CA TRP A 26 17.21 -11.32 25.35
C TRP A 26 17.29 -10.03 26.13
N THR A 27 17.29 -8.92 25.44
CA THR A 27 17.25 -7.57 25.99
C THR A 27 15.97 -6.88 25.55
N VAL A 28 15.24 -6.27 26.47
CA VAL A 28 14.03 -5.52 26.16
C VAL A 28 14.39 -4.23 25.45
N LEU A 29 13.82 -4.03 24.28
CA LEU A 29 13.91 -2.77 23.53
C LEU A 29 12.85 -1.76 23.99
N CYS A 30 11.61 -2.19 24.02
CA CYS A 30 10.48 -1.37 24.45
C CYS A 30 9.25 -2.23 24.78
N SER A 31 8.29 -1.61 25.45
CA SER A 31 6.96 -2.18 25.64
C SER A 31 5.89 -1.21 25.13
N LYS A 32 4.82 -1.76 24.57
CA LYS A 32 3.72 -0.98 24.01
C LYS A 32 2.37 -1.57 24.42
N SER A 33 1.55 -0.78 25.08
CA SER A 33 0.15 -1.13 25.35
C SER A 33 -0.72 -0.84 24.14
N ILE A 34 -1.54 -1.80 23.74
CA ILE A 34 -2.43 -1.70 22.59
C ILE A 34 -3.85 -1.99 23.06
N ASP A 35 -4.77 -1.10 22.69
CA ASP A 35 -6.18 -1.25 22.98
C ASP A 35 -6.80 -2.35 22.10
N PRO A 36 -7.91 -2.96 22.54
CA PRO A 36 -8.63 -3.94 21.75
C PRO A 36 -8.97 -3.42 20.36
N LYS A 37 -8.85 -4.29 19.36
CA LYS A 37 -9.18 -4.00 17.95
C LYS A 37 -8.46 -2.76 17.38
N SER A 38 -7.35 -2.36 17.97
CA SER A 38 -6.56 -1.24 17.49
C SER A 38 -5.23 -1.71 16.92
N SER A 39 -4.55 -0.85 16.18
CA SER A 39 -3.22 -1.10 15.64
C SER A 39 -2.22 -0.09 16.22
N SER A 40 -0.97 -0.50 16.29
CA SER A 40 0.11 0.37 16.71
C SER A 40 1.35 0.14 15.85
N LEU A 41 2.01 1.22 15.50
CA LEU A 41 3.29 1.20 14.83
C LEU A 41 4.41 1.38 15.86
N VAL A 42 5.40 0.49 15.82
CA VAL A 42 6.63 0.60 16.60
C VAL A 42 7.79 0.75 15.63
N THR A 43 8.58 1.79 15.80
CA THR A 43 9.75 2.07 14.96
C THR A 43 11.01 1.73 15.71
N PHE A 44 11.84 0.89 15.12
CA PHE A 44 13.19 0.59 15.61
C PHE A 44 14.21 1.47 14.88
N THR A 45 15.27 1.79 15.57
CA THR A 45 16.37 2.60 15.04
C THR A 45 17.55 1.72 14.67
N PRO A 46 18.55 2.21 13.91
CA PRO A 46 19.77 1.45 13.66
C PRO A 46 20.57 1.08 14.92
N LYS A 47 20.23 1.63 16.08
CA LYS A 47 20.82 1.28 17.37
C LYS A 47 20.21 0.00 17.96
N ASP A 48 19.00 -0.33 17.56
CA ASP A 48 18.23 -1.49 18.02
C ASP A 48 18.64 -2.73 17.18
N LYS A 49 19.92 -3.07 17.19
CA LYS A 49 20.50 -4.15 16.38
C LYS A 49 20.45 -5.47 17.11
N GLY A 50 20.24 -6.56 16.37
CA GLY A 50 20.35 -7.93 16.85
C GLY A 50 20.11 -8.94 15.75
N GLU A 51 20.50 -10.17 16.00
CA GLU A 51 20.28 -11.30 15.10
C GLU A 51 18.80 -11.74 15.10
N TRP A 52 18.16 -11.62 16.26
CA TRP A 52 16.78 -12.04 16.45
C TRP A 52 15.98 -10.97 17.19
N ILE A 53 14.71 -10.85 16.81
CA ILE A 53 13.72 -10.07 17.53
C ILE A 53 12.52 -10.97 17.85
N ARG A 54 11.96 -10.79 19.05
CA ARG A 54 10.72 -11.44 19.43
C ARG A 54 9.73 -10.45 20.04
N ILE A 55 8.47 -10.84 20.00
CA ILE A 55 7.37 -10.13 20.67
C ILE A 55 6.77 -11.09 21.67
N SER A 56 6.63 -10.65 22.90
CA SER A 56 5.89 -11.33 23.94
C SER A 56 4.70 -10.49 24.42
N THR A 57 3.71 -11.15 25.00
CA THR A 57 2.48 -10.52 25.52
C THR A 57 2.33 -10.78 27.00
N ASP A 58 1.72 -9.85 27.72
CA ASP A 58 1.45 -9.97 29.16
C ASP A 58 0.28 -10.92 29.46
N LYS A 59 -0.51 -11.30 28.44
CA LYS A 59 -1.64 -12.23 28.59
C LYS A 59 -1.91 -12.98 27.27
N THR A 60 -2.62 -14.08 27.35
CA THR A 60 -3.05 -14.83 26.15
C THR A 60 -3.93 -13.95 25.28
N SER A 61 -3.51 -13.76 24.04
CA SER A 61 -4.20 -12.94 23.05
C SER A 61 -3.86 -13.39 21.64
N VAL A 62 -4.73 -13.05 20.69
CA VAL A 62 -4.45 -13.21 19.27
C VAL A 62 -4.00 -11.88 18.73
N ILE A 63 -2.79 -11.83 18.22
CA ILE A 63 -2.18 -10.63 17.62
C ILE A 63 -1.63 -10.96 16.25
N SER A 64 -1.70 -9.99 15.35
CA SER A 64 -0.95 -10.00 14.09
C SER A 64 0.16 -8.98 14.18
N ALA A 65 1.38 -9.39 13.93
CA ALA A 65 2.52 -8.51 13.89
C ALA A 65 3.28 -8.68 12.56
N THR A 66 3.64 -7.57 11.96
CA THR A 66 4.40 -7.55 10.71
C THR A 66 5.64 -6.70 10.88
N PHE A 67 6.80 -7.26 10.58
CA PHE A 67 8.06 -6.54 10.58
C PHE A 67 8.36 -6.03 9.17
N VAL A 68 8.60 -4.74 9.04
CA VAL A 68 8.97 -4.09 7.78
C VAL A 68 10.39 -3.58 7.92
N PHE A 69 11.27 -4.06 7.06
CA PHE A 69 12.63 -3.55 6.97
C PHE A 69 12.66 -2.45 5.91
N ALA A 70 12.93 -1.22 6.33
CA ALA A 70 13.17 -0.11 5.42
C ALA A 70 14.66 0.14 5.33
N MET A 71 15.23 0.07 4.15
CA MET A 71 16.59 0.53 3.93
C MET A 71 16.63 2.05 3.99
N ASN A 72 17.58 2.62 4.73
CA ASN A 72 17.85 4.06 4.73
C ASN A 72 18.58 4.44 3.42
N GLU A 73 17.96 4.16 2.29
CA GLU A 73 18.51 4.63 1.03
C GLU A 73 18.31 6.15 0.93
N LYS A 74 19.37 6.86 0.74
CA LYS A 74 19.30 8.24 0.23
C LYS A 74 18.79 8.14 -1.20
N ARG A 75 17.48 8.23 -1.36
CA ARG A 75 16.88 8.34 -2.70
C ARG A 75 17.39 9.62 -3.32
N THR A 76 18.13 9.48 -4.41
CA THR A 76 18.43 10.60 -5.29
C THR A 76 17.12 11.03 -5.94
N ILE A 77 16.79 12.31 -5.82
CA ILE A 77 15.56 12.91 -6.41
C ILE A 77 15.71 13.10 -7.94
N SER A 78 16.82 12.71 -8.53
CA SER A 78 16.98 12.77 -9.97
C SER A 78 16.12 11.68 -10.62
N SER A 79 15.09 12.10 -11.36
CA SER A 79 14.37 11.19 -12.25
C SER A 79 15.36 10.59 -13.25
N ALA A 80 15.37 9.27 -13.37
CA ALA A 80 16.12 8.64 -14.45
C ALA A 80 15.54 9.08 -15.79
N ALA A 81 16.38 9.22 -16.82
CA ALA A 81 15.96 9.64 -18.16
C ALA A 81 14.82 8.80 -18.75
N ILE A 82 14.64 7.56 -18.28
CA ILE A 82 13.52 6.70 -18.66
C ILE A 82 12.15 7.28 -18.29
N PHE A 83 12.07 8.19 -17.32
CA PHE A 83 10.83 8.86 -16.92
C PHE A 83 10.65 10.22 -17.58
N GLU A 84 11.59 10.67 -18.41
CA GLU A 84 11.45 11.90 -19.17
C GLU A 84 10.29 11.75 -20.18
N GLY A 85 9.35 12.70 -20.14
CA GLY A 85 8.16 12.69 -20.98
C GLY A 85 6.95 11.97 -20.40
N ILE A 86 7.08 11.23 -19.29
CA ILE A 86 5.95 10.65 -18.57
C ILE A 86 5.35 11.68 -17.60
N THR A 87 6.18 12.52 -17.02
CA THR A 87 5.75 13.61 -16.14
C THR A 87 6.21 14.95 -16.70
N ARG A 88 5.36 15.97 -16.61
CA ARG A 88 5.71 17.35 -16.94
C ARG A 88 5.96 18.10 -15.64
N VAL A 89 7.15 18.66 -15.50
CA VAL A 89 7.61 19.37 -14.29
C VAL A 89 6.66 20.53 -13.89
N ASN A 90 5.96 21.11 -14.85
CA ASN A 90 5.06 22.26 -14.66
C ASN A 90 3.57 21.88 -14.71
N GLU A 91 3.23 20.61 -14.69
CA GLU A 91 1.82 20.20 -14.65
C GLU A 91 1.22 20.44 -13.28
N LYS A 92 0.00 20.98 -13.27
CA LYS A 92 -0.72 21.22 -12.02
C LYS A 92 -0.99 19.88 -11.33
N PRO A 93 -0.97 19.85 -9.98
CA PRO A 93 -1.20 18.61 -9.23
C PRO A 93 -2.50 17.94 -9.65
N VAL A 94 -2.42 16.64 -9.88
CA VAL A 94 -3.59 15.80 -10.15
C VAL A 94 -4.28 15.50 -8.81
N SER A 95 -5.57 15.80 -8.72
CA SER A 95 -6.36 15.51 -7.52
C SER A 95 -6.92 14.09 -7.52
N GLU A 96 -7.23 13.57 -8.69
CA GLU A 96 -7.72 12.21 -8.92
C GLU A 96 -7.09 11.70 -10.22
N GLY A 97 -6.76 10.42 -10.24
CA GLY A 97 -6.23 9.76 -11.43
C GLY A 97 -6.70 8.31 -11.46
N THR A 98 -7.11 7.86 -12.65
CA THR A 98 -7.50 6.47 -12.88
C THR A 98 -6.65 5.91 -13.99
N LEU A 99 -6.02 4.76 -13.74
CA LEU A 99 -5.24 4.02 -14.72
C LEU A 99 -6.04 2.82 -15.21
N TYR A 100 -6.12 2.63 -16.51
CA TYR A 100 -6.86 1.55 -17.13
C TYR A 100 -6.10 0.95 -18.31
N CYS A 101 -5.78 -0.35 -18.24
CA CYS A 101 -5.17 -1.05 -19.36
C CYS A 101 -6.22 -1.24 -20.47
N LEU A 102 -5.99 -0.59 -21.62
CA LEU A 102 -6.89 -0.67 -22.75
C LEU A 102 -6.69 -2.00 -23.48
N GLY A 103 -7.80 -2.72 -23.70
CA GLY A 103 -7.84 -3.95 -24.48
C GLY A 103 -7.73 -3.73 -25.99
N ASP A 104 -8.25 -4.68 -26.75
CA ASP A 104 -8.41 -4.62 -28.22
C ASP A 104 -7.13 -4.33 -29.01
N ASN A 105 -6.01 -4.95 -28.60
CA ASN A 105 -4.70 -4.75 -29.23
C ASN A 105 -4.15 -3.31 -29.23
N ARG A 106 -4.81 -2.38 -28.56
CA ARG A 106 -4.34 -0.99 -28.42
C ARG A 106 -2.99 -0.91 -27.69
N ARG A 107 -2.73 -1.83 -26.78
CA ARG A 107 -1.47 -1.92 -26.01
C ARG A 107 -1.09 -0.61 -25.34
N CYS A 108 -2.08 0.15 -24.90
CA CYS A 108 -1.94 1.45 -24.25
C CYS A 108 -2.50 1.39 -22.84
N LEU A 109 -2.01 2.29 -21.99
CA LEU A 109 -2.60 2.57 -20.69
C LEU A 109 -3.42 3.86 -20.78
N GLY A 110 -4.72 3.78 -20.58
CA GLY A 110 -5.60 4.94 -20.47
C GLY A 110 -5.47 5.58 -19.11
N ILE A 111 -5.42 6.90 -19.06
CA ILE A 111 -5.24 7.68 -17.84
C ILE A 111 -6.29 8.78 -17.79
N LEU A 112 -7.20 8.73 -16.83
CA LEU A 112 -8.11 9.82 -16.51
C LEU A 112 -7.51 10.63 -15.37
N ALA A 113 -7.18 11.88 -15.63
CA ALA A 113 -6.57 12.77 -14.66
C ALA A 113 -7.48 13.97 -14.39
N ARG A 114 -7.78 14.24 -13.11
CA ARG A 114 -8.53 15.42 -12.70
C ARG A 114 -7.58 16.46 -12.10
N THR A 115 -7.54 17.61 -12.73
CA THR A 115 -6.78 18.77 -12.28
C THR A 115 -7.70 19.92 -11.89
N SER A 116 -7.17 21.04 -11.43
CA SER A 116 -7.92 22.28 -11.22
C SER A 116 -8.57 22.84 -12.49
N GLU A 117 -8.11 22.40 -13.66
CA GLU A 117 -8.63 22.83 -14.97
C GLU A 117 -9.72 21.90 -15.52
N GLY A 118 -10.04 20.83 -14.78
CA GLY A 118 -10.99 19.82 -15.19
C GLY A 118 -10.34 18.46 -15.41
N GLU A 119 -11.12 17.54 -15.94
CA GLU A 119 -10.66 16.19 -16.27
C GLU A 119 -10.04 16.16 -17.67
N LYS A 120 -8.93 15.46 -17.78
CA LYS A 120 -8.21 15.22 -19.04
C LYS A 120 -7.97 13.72 -19.20
N TYR A 121 -7.98 13.28 -20.45
CA TYR A 121 -7.70 11.91 -20.81
C TYR A 121 -6.36 11.82 -21.56
N TYR A 122 -5.53 10.89 -21.12
CA TYR A 122 -4.25 10.60 -21.73
C TYR A 122 -4.13 9.13 -22.07
N GLU A 123 -3.29 8.83 -23.05
CA GLU A 123 -2.85 7.48 -23.34
C GLU A 123 -1.33 7.40 -23.20
N LEU A 124 -0.88 6.41 -22.43
CA LEU A 124 0.53 6.02 -22.40
C LEU A 124 0.74 4.87 -23.38
N SER A 125 1.52 5.13 -24.40
CA SER A 125 1.81 4.16 -25.47
C SER A 125 2.84 3.12 -25.04
N GLY A 126 3.02 2.09 -25.89
CA GLY A 126 3.98 1.02 -25.63
C GLY A 126 5.44 1.46 -25.61
N ASP A 127 5.77 2.58 -26.20
CA ASP A 127 7.09 3.23 -26.17
C ASP A 127 7.20 4.31 -25.08
N MET A 128 6.27 4.27 -24.11
CA MET A 128 6.22 5.15 -22.91
C MET A 128 6.03 6.63 -23.26
N LYS A 129 5.34 6.93 -24.34
CA LYS A 129 4.95 8.31 -24.67
C LYS A 129 3.56 8.59 -24.14
N LEU A 130 3.43 9.68 -23.40
CA LEU A 130 2.18 10.16 -22.84
C LEU A 130 1.57 11.20 -23.80
N GLU A 131 0.38 10.91 -24.30
CA GLU A 131 -0.34 11.78 -25.22
C GLU A 131 -1.71 12.16 -24.66
N ASN A 132 -2.05 13.45 -24.72
CA ASN A 132 -3.41 13.89 -24.44
C ASN A 132 -4.31 13.49 -25.59
N LYS A 133 -5.45 12.88 -25.31
CA LYS A 133 -6.42 12.41 -26.30
C LYS A 133 -7.81 12.99 -26.01
N ASN A 134 -8.56 13.16 -27.07
CA ASN A 134 -9.97 13.53 -26.98
C ASN A 134 -10.85 12.37 -27.49
N ASP A 135 -10.94 11.32 -26.66
CA ASP A 135 -11.72 10.11 -26.97
C ASP A 135 -12.81 9.90 -25.91
N ILE A 136 -13.95 10.54 -26.14
CA ILE A 136 -15.11 10.51 -25.24
C ILE A 136 -15.60 9.07 -25.01
N LYS A 137 -15.59 8.23 -26.04
CA LYS A 137 -16.07 6.83 -25.94
C LYS A 137 -15.19 6.01 -24.98
N THR A 138 -13.88 6.16 -25.09
CA THR A 138 -12.95 5.50 -24.19
C THR A 138 -13.06 6.05 -22.75
N VAL A 139 -13.23 7.34 -22.58
CA VAL A 139 -13.47 7.96 -21.27
C VAL A 139 -14.73 7.40 -20.62
N GLU A 140 -15.85 7.35 -21.35
CA GLU A 140 -17.10 6.78 -20.84
C GLU A 140 -16.98 5.28 -20.54
N TYR A 141 -16.24 4.55 -21.38
CA TYR A 141 -15.97 3.13 -21.14
C TYR A 141 -15.18 2.93 -19.85
N ILE A 142 -14.11 3.71 -19.64
CA ILE A 142 -13.32 3.63 -18.40
C ILE A 142 -14.20 3.95 -17.19
N ARG A 143 -14.97 5.01 -17.21
CA ARG A 143 -15.85 5.39 -16.10
C ARG A 143 -16.88 4.30 -15.76
N ARG A 144 -17.43 3.64 -16.79
CA ARG A 144 -18.46 2.61 -16.62
C ARG A 144 -17.89 1.31 -16.05
N ASN A 145 -16.71 0.92 -16.51
CA ASN A 145 -16.14 -0.39 -16.21
C ASN A 145 -15.12 -0.36 -15.10
N PHE A 146 -14.88 0.80 -14.54
CA PHE A 146 -13.86 0.99 -13.54
C PHE A 146 -14.42 1.70 -12.31
N GLU A 147 -15.21 0.98 -11.57
CA GLU A 147 -15.66 1.39 -10.25
C GLU A 147 -14.68 0.91 -9.19
N ILE A 148 -14.39 1.80 -8.23
CA ILE A 148 -13.75 1.40 -6.98
C ILE A 148 -14.83 0.74 -6.16
N ASN A 149 -14.66 -0.53 -5.84
CA ASN A 149 -15.52 -1.16 -4.87
C ASN A 149 -15.21 -0.57 -3.48
N ALA A 150 -16.08 0.34 -3.02
CA ALA A 150 -15.92 1.00 -1.73
C ALA A 150 -15.93 0.04 -0.53
N GLY A 151 -16.36 -1.21 -0.74
CA GLY A 151 -16.38 -2.26 0.29
C GLY A 151 -15.05 -2.98 0.50
N GLU A 152 -14.13 -2.87 -0.45
CA GLU A 152 -12.87 -3.64 -0.39
C GLU A 152 -11.93 -3.17 0.70
N MET A 153 -11.85 -1.88 0.95
CA MET A 153 -10.97 -1.31 1.97
C MET A 153 -11.69 -0.23 2.77
N VAL A 154 -11.92 -0.48 4.02
CA VAL A 154 -12.60 0.47 4.92
C VAL A 154 -11.79 0.69 6.19
N VAL A 155 -11.84 1.91 6.73
CA VAL A 155 -11.28 2.18 8.04
C VAL A 155 -12.26 1.69 9.10
N SER A 156 -11.86 0.69 9.85
CA SER A 156 -12.67 0.07 10.90
C SER A 156 -11.80 -0.29 12.10
N ASP A 157 -12.30 -0.02 13.30
CA ASP A 157 -11.65 -0.40 14.55
C ASP A 157 -10.16 0.01 14.63
N GLY A 158 -9.83 1.23 14.18
CA GLY A 158 -8.46 1.76 14.23
C GLY A 158 -7.46 1.14 13.26
N SER A 159 -7.95 0.41 12.26
CA SER A 159 -7.15 -0.18 11.18
C SER A 159 -7.86 -0.05 9.83
N VAL A 160 -7.17 -0.38 8.77
CA VAL A 160 -7.81 -0.56 7.45
C VAL A 160 -8.22 -2.02 7.33
N LEU A 161 -9.52 -2.26 7.24
CA LEU A 161 -10.09 -3.57 7.02
C LEU A 161 -10.19 -3.83 5.51
N ILE A 162 -9.69 -4.98 5.10
CA ILE A 162 -9.84 -5.52 3.76
C ILE A 162 -10.67 -6.79 3.87
N ILE A 163 -11.66 -6.92 3.00
CA ILE A 163 -12.45 -8.15 2.87
C ILE A 163 -12.19 -8.66 1.46
N ASP A 164 -11.61 -9.85 1.38
CA ASP A 164 -11.34 -10.50 0.09
C ASP A 164 -12.58 -11.22 -0.45
N ASP A 165 -12.48 -11.76 -1.66
CA ASP A 165 -13.53 -12.50 -2.36
C ASP A 165 -14.00 -13.77 -1.63
N LYS A 166 -13.25 -14.25 -0.66
CA LYS A 166 -13.58 -15.37 0.24
C LYS A 166 -14.10 -14.94 1.60
N GLU A 167 -14.48 -13.68 1.73
CA GLU A 167 -14.94 -13.07 2.99
C GLU A 167 -13.89 -13.12 4.12
N ARG A 168 -12.62 -13.40 3.81
CA ARG A 168 -11.54 -13.33 4.78
C ARG A 168 -11.23 -11.88 5.10
N ARG A 169 -10.97 -11.63 6.37
CA ARG A 169 -10.74 -10.26 6.86
C ARG A 169 -9.25 -10.05 7.15
N TRP A 170 -8.70 -9.07 6.50
CA TRP A 170 -7.31 -8.64 6.67
C TRP A 170 -7.29 -7.26 7.27
N ARG A 171 -6.28 -6.96 8.07
CA ARG A 171 -6.13 -5.64 8.64
C ARG A 171 -4.75 -5.09 8.36
N LEU A 172 -4.73 -3.86 7.84
CA LEU A 172 -3.52 -3.08 7.63
C LEU A 172 -3.36 -2.03 8.71
N PRO A 173 -2.12 -1.67 9.06
CA PRO A 173 -1.87 -0.65 10.06
C PRO A 173 -2.39 0.71 9.63
N LEU A 174 -2.96 1.42 10.59
CA LEU A 174 -3.37 2.81 10.46
C LEU A 174 -2.43 3.66 11.31
N GLY A 175 -1.57 4.45 10.67
CA GLY A 175 -0.67 5.37 11.35
C GLY A 175 -1.27 6.76 11.58
N LYS A 176 -0.40 7.72 11.91
CA LYS A 176 -0.77 9.13 12.14
C LYS A 176 -0.02 10.06 11.19
N ASN A 177 0.18 9.68 9.96
CA ASN A 177 0.81 10.54 8.95
C ASN A 177 -0.19 11.01 7.89
N GLU A 178 0.28 11.78 6.92
CA GLU A 178 -0.54 12.28 5.81
C GLU A 178 -1.21 11.16 5.01
N PHE A 179 -0.54 10.03 4.80
CA PHE A 179 -1.09 8.88 4.08
C PHE A 179 -2.25 8.23 4.81
N THR A 180 -2.28 8.27 6.13
CA THR A 180 -3.41 7.84 6.93
C THR A 180 -4.66 8.67 6.65
N THR A 181 -4.49 9.99 6.53
CA THR A 181 -5.60 10.89 6.22
C THR A 181 -6.15 10.60 4.82
N LEU A 182 -5.28 10.38 3.84
CA LEU A 182 -5.67 10.01 2.49
C LEU A 182 -6.41 8.67 2.45
N THR A 183 -5.93 7.67 3.16
CA THR A 183 -6.59 6.37 3.29
C THR A 183 -7.99 6.50 3.90
N LYS A 184 -8.15 7.31 4.95
CA LYS A 184 -9.45 7.54 5.61
C LYS A 184 -10.48 8.21 4.71
N GLN A 185 -10.04 9.02 3.78
CA GLN A 185 -10.95 9.75 2.90
C GLN A 185 -11.61 8.87 1.85
N ASN A 186 -11.26 7.59 1.74
CA ASN A 186 -11.77 6.59 0.77
C ASN A 186 -11.81 7.07 -0.69
N LYS A 187 -11.00 8.08 -1.02
CA LYS A 187 -10.95 8.66 -2.37
C LYS A 187 -9.84 8.08 -3.21
N LEU A 188 -8.93 7.32 -2.58
CA LEU A 188 -7.79 6.72 -3.27
C LEU A 188 -8.08 5.26 -3.56
N ARG A 189 -7.67 4.83 -4.71
CA ARG A 189 -7.62 3.42 -5.04
C ARG A 189 -6.43 2.82 -4.37
N ILE A 190 -6.71 2.01 -3.40
CA ILE A 190 -5.69 1.43 -2.54
C ILE A 190 -5.53 -0.07 -2.75
N CYS A 191 -6.39 -0.68 -3.59
CA CYS A 191 -6.31 -2.08 -3.99
C CYS A 191 -6.37 -2.24 -5.51
N ARG A 192 -5.47 -3.05 -6.05
CA ARG A 192 -5.41 -3.44 -7.46
C ARG A 192 -4.83 -4.83 -7.62
N GLU A 193 -5.44 -5.65 -8.44
CA GLU A 193 -4.77 -6.80 -9.00
C GLU A 193 -3.67 -6.31 -9.98
N VAL A 194 -2.43 -6.62 -9.70
CA VAL A 194 -1.26 -6.20 -10.51
C VAL A 194 -0.64 -7.35 -11.30
N ALA A 195 -0.94 -8.58 -10.89
CA ALA A 195 -0.63 -9.81 -11.61
C ALA A 195 -1.72 -10.82 -11.27
N THR A 196 -1.88 -11.84 -12.08
CA THR A 196 -2.85 -12.90 -11.84
C THR A 196 -2.75 -13.38 -10.41
N GLU A 197 -3.87 -13.31 -9.69
CA GLU A 197 -4.01 -13.76 -8.30
C GLU A 197 -3.12 -13.02 -7.28
N ARG A 198 -2.73 -11.77 -7.56
CA ARG A 198 -1.95 -10.95 -6.62
C ARG A 198 -2.50 -9.54 -6.53
N ASP A 199 -3.09 -9.26 -5.39
CA ASP A 199 -3.58 -7.93 -5.07
C ASP A 199 -2.51 -7.10 -4.37
N LEU A 200 -2.33 -5.91 -4.88
CA LEU A 200 -1.45 -4.91 -4.29
C LEU A 200 -2.30 -3.85 -3.59
N PHE A 201 -1.97 -3.58 -2.34
CA PHE A 201 -2.63 -2.57 -1.52
C PHE A 201 -1.68 -1.43 -1.24
N ASN A 202 -2.13 -0.20 -1.46
CA ASN A 202 -1.40 0.99 -1.05
C ASN A 202 -2.05 1.57 0.21
N CYS A 203 -1.39 1.47 1.33
CA CYS A 203 -1.90 1.93 2.60
C CYS A 203 -0.78 2.56 3.42
N HIS A 204 -1.02 3.77 3.92
CA HIS A 204 -0.16 4.42 4.90
C HIS A 204 1.30 4.58 4.42
N GLY A 205 1.51 4.85 3.13
CA GLY A 205 2.85 5.01 2.55
C GLY A 205 3.61 3.70 2.37
N THR A 206 2.90 2.58 2.31
CA THR A 206 3.47 1.26 2.11
C THR A 206 2.61 0.45 1.14
N PHE A 207 3.27 -0.22 0.22
CA PHE A 207 2.64 -1.24 -0.59
C PHE A 207 2.64 -2.57 0.14
N TYR A 208 1.49 -3.23 0.17
CA TYR A 208 1.29 -4.57 0.70
C TYR A 208 0.80 -5.49 -0.40
N GLU A 209 1.23 -6.72 -0.37
CA GLU A 209 0.76 -7.78 -1.25
C GLU A 209 -0.09 -8.78 -0.48
N LEU A 210 -1.26 -9.11 -1.01
CA LEU A 210 -2.03 -10.29 -0.65
C LEU A 210 -1.83 -11.32 -1.76
N PRO A 211 -1.06 -12.38 -1.52
CA PRO A 211 -0.90 -13.45 -2.50
C PRO A 211 -2.17 -14.27 -2.59
N ALA A 212 -2.42 -14.82 -3.77
CA ALA A 212 -3.49 -15.76 -4.01
C ALA A 212 -3.39 -17.02 -3.16
N GLU A 213 -4.43 -17.81 -3.28
CA GLU A 213 -4.67 -19.02 -2.50
C GLU A 213 -3.59 -20.08 -2.49
N ASN A 214 -2.79 -20.13 -3.52
CA ASN A 214 -1.84 -21.21 -3.76
C ASN A 214 -0.49 -21.06 -3.05
N ALA A 215 -0.32 -20.02 -2.26
CA ALA A 215 0.89 -19.86 -1.46
C ALA A 215 0.77 -20.72 -0.17
N ASP A 216 0.94 -22.02 -0.29
CA ASP A 216 1.12 -22.98 0.83
C ASP A 216 0.10 -22.88 1.98
N GLY A 217 -1.17 -22.69 1.66
CA GLY A 217 -2.27 -22.80 2.62
C GLY A 217 -2.41 -21.64 3.61
N PHE A 218 -1.52 -20.65 3.59
CA PHE A 218 -1.59 -19.47 4.44
C PHE A 218 -1.38 -18.19 3.62
N ALA A 219 -2.48 -17.65 3.11
CA ALA A 219 -2.44 -16.31 2.56
C ALA A 219 -2.00 -15.34 3.67
N LYS A 220 -0.97 -14.57 3.43
CA LYS A 220 -0.44 -13.57 4.36
C LYS A 220 -0.28 -12.26 3.64
N ILE A 221 -0.89 -11.20 4.16
CA ILE A 221 -0.54 -9.85 3.75
C ILE A 221 0.89 -9.59 4.18
N ARG A 222 1.69 -9.13 3.25
CA ARG A 222 3.09 -8.78 3.51
C ARG A 222 3.46 -7.44 2.91
N PRO A 223 4.23 -6.62 3.63
CA PRO A 223 4.74 -5.37 3.09
C PRO A 223 5.80 -5.67 2.01
N ILE A 224 5.76 -4.89 0.95
CA ILE A 224 6.72 -5.01 -0.16
C ILE A 224 7.66 -3.82 -0.15
N SER A 225 7.14 -2.60 -0.09
CA SER A 225 7.94 -1.39 -0.21
C SER A 225 7.26 -0.20 0.46
N SER A 226 8.06 0.70 1.01
CA SER A 226 7.60 1.99 1.54
C SER A 226 7.87 3.10 0.53
N HIS A 227 7.03 4.12 0.55
CA HIS A 227 7.17 5.30 -0.32
C HIS A 227 6.73 6.57 0.42
N LYS A 228 7.06 7.72 -0.19
CA LYS A 228 6.63 9.05 0.27
C LYS A 228 5.83 9.78 -0.80
N LEU A 229 5.13 9.04 -1.63
CA LEU A 229 4.35 9.55 -2.74
C LEU A 229 2.87 9.59 -2.37
N ARG A 230 2.18 10.62 -2.82
CA ARG A 230 0.73 10.59 -2.90
C ARG A 230 0.38 9.82 -4.17
N ILE A 231 -0.31 8.71 -4.02
CA ILE A 231 -0.70 7.83 -5.12
C ILE A 231 -2.21 7.83 -5.21
N ASN A 232 -2.74 8.21 -6.36
CA ASN A 232 -4.18 8.20 -6.64
C ASN A 232 -4.62 6.84 -7.19
N ASP A 233 -3.78 6.24 -8.04
CA ASP A 233 -4.02 4.92 -8.61
C ASP A 233 -2.70 4.32 -9.07
N TYR A 234 -2.69 3.01 -9.36
CA TYR A 234 -1.54 2.32 -9.94
C TYR A 234 -2.00 1.14 -10.78
N ALA A 235 -1.18 0.79 -11.76
CA ALA A 235 -1.43 -0.34 -12.63
C ALA A 235 -0.12 -1.00 -13.06
N SER A 236 -0.15 -2.30 -13.27
CA SER A 236 0.94 -3.01 -13.93
C SER A 236 0.85 -2.77 -15.44
N TYR A 237 1.93 -2.29 -16.02
CA TYR A 237 1.99 -2.05 -17.46
C TYR A 237 3.39 -2.32 -17.99
N ARG A 238 3.53 -3.25 -18.93
CA ARG A 238 4.78 -3.64 -19.57
C ARG A 238 5.94 -3.95 -18.61
N GLY A 239 5.64 -4.65 -17.52
CA GLY A 239 6.63 -5.03 -16.52
C GLY A 239 7.01 -3.91 -15.53
N LEU A 240 6.34 -2.77 -15.60
CA LEU A 240 6.50 -1.65 -14.68
C LEU A 240 5.23 -1.45 -13.85
N LEU A 241 5.38 -0.96 -12.64
CA LEU A 241 4.27 -0.42 -11.85
C LEU A 241 4.17 1.08 -12.15
N ILE A 242 3.13 1.46 -12.86
CA ILE A 242 2.84 2.87 -13.18
C ILE A 242 1.98 3.44 -12.07
N LEU A 243 2.33 4.61 -11.59
CA LEU A 243 1.65 5.34 -10.51
C LEU A 243 1.06 6.64 -11.05
N SER A 244 -0.14 7.03 -10.60
CA SER A 244 -0.74 8.34 -10.87
C SER A 244 -0.94 9.16 -9.58
#